data_23cc57b67eb504005a3712af5a7c4d32
#
_entry.id   23cc57b67eb504005a3712af5a7c4d32
#
_cell.length_a   1.000
_cell.length_b   1.000
_cell.length_c   1.000
_cell.angle_alpha   90.00
_cell.angle_beta   90.00
_cell.angle_gamma   90.00
#
_symmetry.space_group_name_H-M   'P 1'
#
loop_
_entity.id
_entity.type
_entity.pdbx_description
1 polymer ?
#
loop_
_entity_poly.entity_id
_entity_poly.type
_entity_poly.pdbx_seq_one_letter_code
_entity_poly.pdbx_strand_id
1 'polypeptide(L)'
;MLFRDEPNAAATVRDRAVQSAMFELAAPKRMVGIATLDLGSSNYGAKSPILRLSDFSGKKLRINGTELERQKMAKLGATGIGMPLSEVVPALDQRTIDGTISGLSVFVSFKMNDLLKVVTVTNDTFIISIAVVSKPWLDTLPADLQKVVLDAGAAVQTKAQAWEVDFTKKLANDWTALGGTVQTLPTEDLARMKTLLDPVGDEATKGQPAVHDMLEMVRAAAAKN
;
A
#
# COMPACT_ATOMS: atom_id res chain seq x y z
N MET A 1 -11.28 -8.11 1.42
CA MET A 1 -10.41 -6.97 1.82
C MET A 1 -9.99 -7.19 3.25
N LEU A 2 -8.71 -7.05 3.54
CA LEU A 2 -8.08 -7.44 4.81
C LEU A 2 -8.46 -6.53 5.98
N PHE A 3 -8.51 -5.23 5.73
CA PHE A 3 -8.81 -4.22 6.75
C PHE A 3 -10.17 -3.55 6.49
N ARG A 4 -10.82 -3.07 7.57
CA ARG A 4 -12.07 -2.33 7.48
C ARG A 4 -11.86 -0.89 7.00
N ASP A 5 -10.83 -0.26 7.53
CA ASP A 5 -10.47 1.16 7.32
C ASP A 5 -9.01 1.40 7.67
N GLU A 6 -8.53 2.62 7.49
CA GLU A 6 -7.15 3.03 7.78
C GLU A 6 -6.79 2.89 9.27
N PRO A 7 -7.63 3.29 10.26
CA PRO A 7 -7.35 3.04 11.67
C PRO A 7 -7.17 1.55 12.01
N ASN A 8 -7.98 0.67 11.42
CA ASN A 8 -7.87 -0.78 11.61
C ASN A 8 -6.56 -1.33 11.00
N ALA A 9 -6.18 -0.86 9.81
CA ALA A 9 -4.90 -1.22 9.19
C ALA A 9 -3.72 -0.79 10.07
N ALA A 10 -3.72 0.47 10.50
CA ALA A 10 -2.69 1.04 11.36
C ALA A 10 -2.56 0.30 12.71
N ALA A 11 -3.68 0.00 13.38
CA ALA A 11 -3.68 -0.75 14.64
C ALA A 11 -3.12 -2.17 14.44
N THR A 12 -3.51 -2.84 13.34
CA THR A 12 -3.07 -4.19 13.03
C THR A 12 -1.57 -4.27 12.78
N VAL A 13 -1.03 -3.33 12.01
CA VAL A 13 0.42 -3.29 11.70
C VAL A 13 1.27 -2.96 12.94
N ARG A 14 0.67 -2.33 13.95
CA ARG A 14 1.31 -2.02 15.23
C ARG A 14 1.25 -3.18 16.23
N ASP A 15 0.45 -4.20 15.96
CA ASP A 15 0.45 -5.41 16.79
C ASP A 15 1.86 -6.02 16.80
N ARG A 16 2.38 -6.31 18.00
CA ARG A 16 3.77 -6.78 18.15
C ARG A 16 4.03 -8.11 17.46
N ALA A 17 3.05 -9.01 17.45
CA ALA A 17 3.21 -10.31 16.81
C ALA A 17 3.24 -10.16 15.29
N VAL A 18 2.37 -9.30 14.73
CA VAL A 18 2.34 -8.96 13.30
C VAL A 18 3.67 -8.31 12.89
N GLN A 19 4.14 -7.35 13.66
CA GLN A 19 5.40 -6.65 13.38
C GLN A 19 6.61 -7.59 13.42
N SER A 20 6.71 -8.46 14.45
CA SER A 20 7.76 -9.45 14.55
C SER A 20 7.76 -10.39 13.35
N ALA A 21 6.59 -10.90 12.95
CA ALA A 21 6.48 -11.77 11.80
C ALA A 21 6.87 -11.08 10.47
N MET A 22 6.52 -9.79 10.32
CA MET A 22 7.00 -8.99 9.17
C MET A 22 8.52 -8.88 9.14
N PHE A 23 9.15 -8.66 10.29
CA PHE A 23 10.60 -8.58 10.39
C PHE A 23 11.29 -9.92 10.11
N GLU A 24 10.69 -11.02 10.55
CA GLU A 24 11.18 -12.38 10.28
C GLU A 24 11.19 -12.71 8.78
N LEU A 25 10.24 -12.21 7.99
CA LEU A 25 10.27 -12.36 6.53
C LEU A 25 11.50 -11.72 5.87
N ALA A 26 12.13 -10.73 6.51
CA ALA A 26 13.34 -10.09 6.02
C ALA A 26 14.64 -10.84 6.44
N ALA A 27 14.57 -11.67 7.48
CA ALA A 27 15.74 -12.36 8.05
C ALA A 27 16.51 -13.28 7.04
N PRO A 28 15.85 -14.06 6.17
CA PRO A 28 16.54 -14.85 5.14
C PRO A 28 17.36 -14.01 4.15
N LYS A 29 17.04 -12.73 4.02
CA LYS A 29 17.79 -11.75 3.22
C LYS A 29 18.92 -11.06 4.02
N ARG A 30 19.21 -11.53 5.22
CA ARG A 30 20.20 -10.95 6.16
C ARG A 30 19.89 -9.49 6.49
N MET A 31 18.61 -9.18 6.65
CA MET A 31 18.10 -7.86 7.05
C MET A 31 17.46 -7.95 8.43
N VAL A 32 17.59 -6.89 9.22
CA VAL A 32 16.96 -6.73 10.53
C VAL A 32 15.92 -5.62 10.42
N GLY A 33 14.65 -5.93 10.70
CA GLY A 33 13.60 -4.94 10.77
C GLY A 33 13.76 -4.03 11.98
N ILE A 34 13.59 -2.72 11.78
CA ILE A 34 13.76 -1.71 12.86
C ILE A 34 12.53 -0.83 13.06
N ALA A 35 11.66 -0.71 12.06
CA ALA A 35 10.39 0.02 12.16
C ALA A 35 9.39 -0.47 11.11
N THR A 36 8.09 -0.27 11.38
CA THR A 36 7.01 -0.34 10.39
C THR A 36 6.35 1.02 10.27
N LEU A 37 6.02 1.42 9.05
CA LEU A 37 5.38 2.68 8.72
C LEU A 37 4.13 2.38 7.89
N ASP A 38 2.98 2.92 8.31
CA ASP A 38 1.78 2.96 7.50
C ASP A 38 1.84 4.22 6.63
N LEU A 39 1.77 4.07 5.33
CA LEU A 39 1.80 5.17 4.36
C LEU A 39 0.41 5.45 3.76
N GLY A 40 -0.64 4.98 4.44
CA GLY A 40 -2.01 5.15 4.04
C GLY A 40 -2.49 4.21 2.94
N SER A 41 -3.68 4.47 2.43
CA SER A 41 -4.28 3.66 1.37
C SER A 41 -3.63 3.88 0.01
N SER A 42 -3.59 2.81 -0.77
CA SER A 42 -3.28 2.87 -2.20
C SER A 42 -4.56 3.19 -2.97
N ASN A 43 -4.52 4.18 -3.83
CA ASN A 43 -5.67 4.76 -4.49
C ASN A 43 -5.55 4.62 -6.00
N TYR A 44 -6.67 4.72 -6.71
CA TYR A 44 -6.73 4.62 -8.16
C TYR A 44 -6.88 6.00 -8.79
N GLY A 45 -5.99 6.34 -9.72
CA GLY A 45 -6.14 7.48 -10.60
C GLY A 45 -6.15 7.04 -12.05
N ALA A 46 -7.11 7.51 -12.84
CA ALA A 46 -7.21 7.20 -14.25
C ALA A 46 -7.65 8.41 -15.08
N LYS A 47 -7.23 8.46 -16.36
CA LYS A 47 -7.61 9.53 -17.30
C LYS A 47 -9.12 9.62 -17.48
N SER A 48 -9.79 8.47 -17.64
CA SER A 48 -11.24 8.36 -17.48
C SER A 48 -11.49 7.92 -16.04
N PRO A 49 -12.07 8.77 -15.18
CA PRO A 49 -12.21 8.51 -13.76
C PRO A 49 -12.92 7.19 -13.45
N ILE A 50 -12.49 6.55 -12.36
CA ILE A 50 -13.11 5.34 -11.82
C ILE A 50 -14.14 5.78 -10.76
N LEU A 51 -15.39 5.90 -11.15
CA LEU A 51 -16.49 6.37 -10.29
C LEU A 51 -17.37 5.21 -9.78
N ARG A 52 -17.33 4.08 -10.49
CA ARG A 52 -18.06 2.85 -10.21
C ARG A 52 -17.14 1.65 -10.38
N LEU A 53 -17.55 0.52 -9.81
CA LEU A 53 -16.80 -0.74 -9.96
C LEU A 53 -16.68 -1.16 -11.43
N SER A 54 -17.72 -0.92 -12.25
CA SER A 54 -17.69 -1.22 -13.67
C SER A 54 -16.64 -0.44 -14.48
N ASP A 55 -16.18 0.70 -13.96
CA ASP A 55 -15.23 1.56 -14.66
C ASP A 55 -13.79 0.99 -14.69
N PHE A 56 -13.51 -0.04 -13.92
CA PHE A 56 -12.26 -0.79 -14.01
C PHE A 56 -12.14 -1.59 -15.32
N SER A 57 -13.29 -2.01 -15.88
CA SER A 57 -13.32 -2.90 -17.02
C SER A 57 -12.55 -2.35 -18.23
N GLY A 58 -11.62 -3.17 -18.74
CA GLY A 58 -10.80 -2.86 -19.91
C GLY A 58 -9.69 -1.85 -19.69
N LYS A 59 -9.54 -1.23 -18.50
CA LYS A 59 -8.46 -0.29 -18.23
C LYS A 59 -7.11 -0.99 -18.08
N LYS A 60 -6.07 -0.35 -18.58
CA LYS A 60 -4.67 -0.68 -18.33
C LYS A 60 -4.16 0.17 -17.17
N LEU A 61 -4.02 -0.42 -15.99
CA LEU A 61 -3.57 0.27 -14.79
C LEU A 61 -2.15 -0.13 -14.43
N ARG A 62 -1.29 0.87 -14.20
CA ARG A 62 0.04 0.59 -13.69
C ARG A 62 -0.04 0.03 -12.28
N ILE A 63 0.73 -1.01 -12.04
CA ILE A 63 0.93 -1.68 -10.74
C ILE A 63 2.43 -1.80 -10.44
N ASN A 64 2.80 -2.21 -9.22
CA ASN A 64 4.20 -2.50 -8.87
C ASN A 64 4.72 -3.82 -9.49
N GLY A 65 3.81 -4.63 -10.01
CA GLY A 65 4.15 -5.86 -10.75
C GLY A 65 4.15 -7.13 -9.91
N THR A 66 3.57 -7.10 -8.70
CA THR A 66 3.38 -8.31 -7.90
C THR A 66 2.27 -9.18 -8.48
N GLU A 67 2.32 -10.50 -8.19
CA GLU A 67 1.29 -11.44 -8.61
C GLU A 67 -0.07 -11.10 -7.97
N LEU A 68 -0.05 -10.70 -6.70
CA LEU A 68 -1.25 -10.25 -5.98
C LEU A 68 -1.93 -9.08 -6.70
N GLU A 69 -1.16 -8.08 -7.14
CA GLU A 69 -1.72 -6.93 -7.86
C GLU A 69 -2.24 -7.32 -9.26
N ARG A 70 -1.57 -8.25 -9.97
CA ARG A 70 -2.07 -8.75 -11.27
C ARG A 70 -3.40 -9.45 -11.12
N GLN A 71 -3.51 -10.36 -10.14
CA GLN A 71 -4.76 -11.08 -9.85
C GLN A 71 -5.86 -10.11 -9.43
N LYS A 72 -5.55 -9.13 -8.58
CA LYS A 72 -6.48 -8.07 -8.19
C LYS A 72 -7.02 -7.32 -9.40
N MET A 73 -6.16 -6.87 -10.31
CA MET A 73 -6.59 -6.18 -11.53
C MET A 73 -7.47 -7.09 -12.40
N ALA A 74 -7.11 -8.35 -12.58
CA ALA A 74 -7.90 -9.30 -13.35
C ALA A 74 -9.30 -9.51 -12.77
N LYS A 75 -9.45 -9.64 -11.44
CA LYS A 75 -10.75 -9.75 -10.76
C LYS A 75 -11.62 -8.51 -10.94
N LEU A 76 -11.00 -7.33 -11.09
CA LEU A 76 -11.69 -6.06 -11.36
C LEU A 76 -11.98 -5.84 -12.86
N GLY A 77 -11.60 -6.77 -13.74
CA GLY A 77 -11.75 -6.64 -15.19
C GLY A 77 -10.75 -5.69 -15.85
N ALA A 78 -9.69 -5.28 -15.13
CA ALA A 78 -8.62 -4.44 -15.61
C ALA A 78 -7.37 -5.26 -15.95
N THR A 79 -6.43 -4.65 -16.66
CA THR A 79 -5.09 -5.21 -16.91
C THR A 79 -4.04 -4.48 -16.08
N GLY A 80 -3.33 -5.20 -15.23
CA GLY A 80 -2.21 -4.66 -14.45
C GLY A 80 -0.92 -4.66 -15.26
N ILE A 81 -0.33 -3.48 -15.47
CA ILE A 81 0.95 -3.28 -16.17
C ILE A 81 2.03 -2.95 -15.14
N GLY A 82 2.96 -3.90 -14.92
CA GLY A 82 4.09 -3.68 -14.02
C GLY A 82 5.13 -2.74 -14.64
N MET A 83 5.43 -1.62 -13.99
CA MET A 83 6.50 -0.72 -14.41
C MET A 83 7.04 0.11 -13.24
N PRO A 84 8.31 0.59 -13.32
CA PRO A 84 8.86 1.52 -12.34
C PRO A 84 8.03 2.80 -12.24
N LEU A 85 8.01 3.41 -11.04
CA LEU A 85 7.25 4.63 -10.79
C LEU A 85 7.71 5.81 -11.68
N SER A 86 9.00 5.88 -12.00
CA SER A 86 9.58 6.90 -12.89
C SER A 86 9.04 6.89 -14.31
N GLU A 87 8.48 5.76 -14.76
CA GLU A 87 7.92 5.59 -16.11
C GLU A 87 6.42 5.93 -16.18
N VAL A 88 5.74 6.11 -15.03
CA VAL A 88 4.29 6.26 -14.98
C VAL A 88 3.80 7.53 -15.67
N VAL A 89 4.42 8.68 -15.40
CA VAL A 89 4.01 9.96 -16.01
C VAL A 89 4.19 9.94 -17.51
N PRO A 90 5.36 9.54 -18.05
CA PRO A 90 5.51 9.35 -19.50
C PRO A 90 4.53 8.37 -20.12
N ALA A 91 4.25 7.24 -19.45
CA ALA A 91 3.32 6.23 -19.95
C ALA A 91 1.86 6.73 -19.98
N LEU A 92 1.47 7.51 -18.97
CA LEU A 92 0.18 8.20 -18.96
C LEU A 92 0.09 9.22 -20.11
N ASP A 93 1.09 10.03 -20.31
CA ASP A 93 1.11 11.03 -21.38
C ASP A 93 0.98 10.38 -22.75
N GLN A 94 1.76 9.34 -23.00
CA GLN A 94 1.75 8.55 -24.25
C GLN A 94 0.52 7.63 -24.39
N ARG A 95 -0.37 7.55 -23.38
CA ARG A 95 -1.56 6.70 -23.38
C ARG A 95 -1.26 5.19 -23.49
N THR A 96 -0.07 4.75 -23.07
CA THR A 96 0.25 3.32 -22.99
C THR A 96 -0.41 2.64 -21.79
N ILE A 97 -0.75 3.43 -20.77
CA ILE A 97 -1.61 3.07 -19.64
C ILE A 97 -2.75 4.09 -19.50
N ASP A 98 -3.87 3.66 -18.92
CA ASP A 98 -5.04 4.50 -18.66
C ASP A 98 -4.99 5.16 -17.29
N GLY A 99 -4.21 4.59 -16.35
CA GLY A 99 -4.13 5.06 -14.98
C GLY A 99 -3.07 4.32 -14.17
N THR A 100 -3.05 4.60 -12.88
CA THR A 100 -2.12 3.97 -11.92
C THR A 100 -2.80 3.74 -10.57
N ILE A 101 -2.27 2.77 -9.81
CA ILE A 101 -2.55 2.62 -8.38
C ILE A 101 -1.34 3.11 -7.61
N SER A 102 -1.55 3.99 -6.61
CA SER A 102 -0.50 4.49 -5.74
C SER A 102 -1.06 5.19 -4.49
N GLY A 103 -0.18 5.52 -3.54
CA GLY A 103 -0.52 6.41 -2.44
C GLY A 103 -0.78 7.85 -2.93
N LEU A 104 -1.62 8.60 -2.22
CA LEU A 104 -1.95 9.98 -2.57
C LEU A 104 -0.70 10.88 -2.60
N SER A 105 0.31 10.59 -1.77
CA SER A 105 1.60 11.27 -1.77
C SER A 105 2.30 11.23 -3.14
N VAL A 106 2.19 10.12 -3.85
CA VAL A 106 2.77 9.95 -5.19
C VAL A 106 2.02 10.83 -6.21
N PHE A 107 0.69 10.82 -6.19
CA PHE A 107 -0.12 11.65 -7.08
C PHE A 107 0.21 13.15 -6.93
N VAL A 108 0.38 13.61 -5.68
CA VAL A 108 0.74 15.01 -5.37
C VAL A 108 2.18 15.31 -5.79
N SER A 109 3.15 14.47 -5.37
CA SER A 109 4.58 14.72 -5.59
C SER A 109 4.97 14.69 -7.08
N PHE A 110 4.32 13.84 -7.87
CA PHE A 110 4.54 13.76 -9.32
C PHE A 110 3.63 14.69 -10.13
N LYS A 111 2.85 15.56 -9.45
CA LYS A 111 1.92 16.51 -10.07
C LYS A 111 1.02 15.85 -11.13
N MET A 112 0.49 14.68 -10.78
CA MET A 112 -0.32 13.90 -11.73
C MET A 112 -1.70 14.52 -12.00
N ASN A 113 -2.06 15.61 -11.31
CA ASN A 113 -3.33 16.35 -11.48
C ASN A 113 -3.56 16.87 -12.89
N ASP A 114 -2.50 17.10 -13.68
CA ASP A 114 -2.64 17.53 -15.07
C ASP A 114 -3.14 16.39 -15.98
N LEU A 115 -2.84 15.15 -15.64
CA LEU A 115 -3.21 13.95 -16.38
C LEU A 115 -4.41 13.21 -15.78
N LEU A 116 -4.53 13.23 -14.46
CA LEU A 116 -5.52 12.48 -13.67
C LEU A 116 -6.25 13.46 -12.74
N LYS A 117 -7.51 13.75 -13.01
CA LYS A 117 -8.28 14.73 -12.20
C LYS A 117 -8.90 14.12 -10.95
N VAL A 118 -9.22 12.84 -10.98
CA VAL A 118 -9.93 12.16 -9.91
C VAL A 118 -9.06 11.04 -9.36
N VAL A 119 -8.89 11.02 -8.04
CA VAL A 119 -8.32 9.92 -7.29
C VAL A 119 -9.43 9.22 -6.52
N THR A 120 -9.58 7.92 -6.74
CA THR A 120 -10.62 7.09 -6.13
C THR A 120 -10.02 6.27 -5.00
N VAL A 121 -10.52 6.48 -3.80
CA VAL A 121 -10.17 5.75 -2.58
C VAL A 121 -11.11 4.56 -2.44
N THR A 122 -10.56 3.37 -2.27
CA THR A 122 -11.33 2.13 -2.12
C THR A 122 -11.01 1.39 -0.84
N ASN A 123 -9.91 1.74 -0.18
CA ASN A 123 -9.37 1.07 1.02
C ASN A 123 -9.20 -0.46 0.84
N ASP A 124 -8.97 -0.89 -0.40
CA ASP A 124 -8.72 -2.29 -0.72
C ASP A 124 -7.26 -2.71 -0.51
N THR A 125 -6.35 -1.75 -0.46
CA THR A 125 -4.91 -1.95 -0.27
C THR A 125 -4.33 -0.83 0.56
N PHE A 126 -3.48 -1.17 1.52
CA PHE A 126 -2.71 -0.23 2.34
C PHE A 126 -1.22 -0.41 2.06
N ILE A 127 -0.48 0.68 2.11
CA ILE A 127 0.96 0.69 1.85
C ILE A 127 1.68 0.65 3.18
N ILE A 128 2.24 -0.52 3.50
CA ILE A 128 3.03 -0.73 4.70
C ILE A 128 4.49 -0.82 4.29
N SER A 129 5.31 0.05 4.86
CA SER A 129 6.77 0.03 4.66
C SER A 129 7.47 -0.54 5.88
N ILE A 130 8.48 -1.36 5.64
CA ILE A 130 9.37 -1.90 6.68
C ILE A 130 10.73 -1.24 6.50
N ALA A 131 11.19 -0.52 7.53
CA ALA A 131 12.56 -0.06 7.60
C ALA A 131 13.45 -1.22 8.05
N VAL A 132 14.53 -1.45 7.31
CA VAL A 132 15.48 -2.54 7.58
C VAL A 132 16.91 -2.04 7.57
N VAL A 133 17.78 -2.70 8.33
CA VAL A 133 19.22 -2.53 8.24
C VAL A 133 19.89 -3.84 7.85
N SER A 134 21.06 -3.76 7.21
CA SER A 134 21.86 -4.94 6.90
C SER A 134 22.34 -5.60 8.20
N LYS A 135 22.03 -6.89 8.39
CA LYS A 135 22.51 -7.63 9.56
C LYS A 135 24.04 -7.69 9.61
N PRO A 136 24.77 -7.99 8.50
CA PRO A 136 26.24 -7.95 8.51
C PRO A 136 26.82 -6.60 8.94
N TRP A 137 26.19 -5.49 8.50
CA TRP A 137 26.63 -4.17 8.94
C TRP A 137 26.33 -3.94 10.42
N LEU A 138 25.13 -4.27 10.89
CA LEU A 138 24.75 -4.11 12.29
C LEU A 138 25.70 -4.89 13.22
N ASP A 139 26.09 -6.12 12.83
CA ASP A 139 27.00 -6.98 13.58
C ASP A 139 28.44 -6.41 13.67
N THR A 140 28.81 -5.46 12.80
CA THR A 140 30.12 -4.77 12.90
C THR A 140 30.16 -3.71 13.99
N LEU A 141 28.99 -3.29 14.48
CA LEU A 141 28.90 -2.25 15.51
C LEU A 141 29.11 -2.84 16.91
N PRO A 142 29.70 -2.07 17.85
CA PRO A 142 29.65 -2.39 19.27
C PRO A 142 28.20 -2.54 19.78
N ALA A 143 27.98 -3.34 20.81
CA ALA A 143 26.63 -3.69 21.28
C ALA A 143 25.77 -2.47 21.70
N ASP A 144 26.40 -1.44 22.25
CA ASP A 144 25.75 -0.17 22.61
C ASP A 144 25.25 0.58 21.37
N LEU A 145 26.04 0.61 20.28
CA LEU A 145 25.64 1.22 19.02
C LEU A 145 24.57 0.40 18.28
N GLN A 146 24.63 -0.95 18.34
CA GLN A 146 23.55 -1.78 17.84
C GLN A 146 22.21 -1.41 18.52
N LYS A 147 22.25 -1.28 19.85
CA LYS A 147 21.07 -0.86 20.63
C LYS A 147 20.56 0.53 20.19
N VAL A 148 21.45 1.49 20.00
CA VAL A 148 21.08 2.85 19.51
C VAL A 148 20.35 2.79 18.17
N VAL A 149 20.81 1.96 17.22
CA VAL A 149 20.17 1.79 15.92
C VAL A 149 18.75 1.24 16.06
N LEU A 150 18.56 0.20 16.88
CA LEU A 150 17.26 -0.42 17.10
C LEU A 150 16.30 0.52 17.84
N ASP A 151 16.77 1.21 18.88
CA ASP A 151 15.97 2.18 19.64
C ASP A 151 15.58 3.38 18.76
N ALA A 152 16.47 3.84 17.87
CA ALA A 152 16.17 4.90 16.91
C ALA A 152 15.06 4.49 15.94
N GLY A 153 15.06 3.24 15.46
CA GLY A 153 13.98 2.69 14.65
C GLY A 153 12.63 2.77 15.35
N ALA A 154 12.57 2.28 16.59
CA ALA A 154 11.36 2.32 17.41
C ALA A 154 10.88 3.78 17.67
N ALA A 155 11.81 4.70 17.93
CA ALA A 155 11.51 6.11 18.14
C ALA A 155 10.96 6.78 16.87
N VAL A 156 11.54 6.49 15.71
CA VAL A 156 11.04 6.97 14.40
C VAL A 156 9.64 6.46 14.13
N GLN A 157 9.38 5.17 14.37
CA GLN A 157 8.05 4.59 14.20
C GLN A 157 7.00 5.34 15.02
N THR A 158 7.28 5.60 16.31
CA THR A 158 6.36 6.34 17.20
C THR A 158 6.10 7.77 16.69
N LYS A 159 7.13 8.46 16.21
CA LYS A 159 6.99 9.82 15.65
C LYS A 159 6.22 9.83 14.34
N ALA A 160 6.49 8.87 13.46
CA ALA A 160 5.82 8.76 12.17
C ALA A 160 4.31 8.54 12.35
N GLN A 161 3.89 7.73 13.31
CA GLN A 161 2.47 7.48 13.60
C GLN A 161 1.68 8.75 13.92
N ALA A 162 2.26 9.67 14.71
CA ALA A 162 1.61 10.93 15.02
C ALA A 162 1.52 11.86 13.79
N TRP A 163 2.50 11.77 12.89
CA TRP A 163 2.59 12.59 11.69
C TRP A 163 1.69 12.10 10.55
N GLU A 164 1.49 10.79 10.41
CA GLU A 164 0.76 10.14 9.30
C GLU A 164 -0.66 10.69 9.12
N VAL A 165 -1.40 10.85 10.22
CA VAL A 165 -2.81 11.34 10.19
C VAL A 165 -2.89 12.76 9.61
N ASP A 166 -2.03 13.65 10.07
CA ASP A 166 -2.03 15.04 9.60
C ASP A 166 -1.48 15.14 8.16
N PHE A 167 -0.52 14.28 7.83
CA PHE A 167 0.04 14.21 6.48
C PHE A 167 -0.98 13.73 5.45
N THR A 168 -1.76 12.70 5.74
CA THR A 168 -2.82 12.21 4.84
C THR A 168 -3.86 13.31 4.57
N LYS A 169 -4.30 14.03 5.63
CA LYS A 169 -5.21 15.17 5.46
C LYS A 169 -4.60 16.28 4.60
N LYS A 170 -3.32 16.60 4.86
CA LYS A 170 -2.60 17.60 4.06
C LYS A 170 -2.54 17.20 2.59
N LEU A 171 -2.24 15.94 2.28
CA LEU A 171 -2.18 15.45 0.89
C LEU A 171 -3.52 15.57 0.16
N ALA A 172 -4.65 15.31 0.84
CA ALA A 172 -5.97 15.49 0.24
C ALA A 172 -6.27 16.97 -0.08
N ASN A 173 -5.87 17.88 0.81
CA ASN A 173 -5.97 19.32 0.59
C ASN A 173 -5.04 19.78 -0.54
N ASP A 174 -3.79 19.32 -0.57
CA ASP A 174 -2.83 19.64 -1.63
C ASP A 174 -3.34 19.18 -2.99
N TRP A 175 -3.91 17.95 -3.08
CA TRP A 175 -4.51 17.43 -4.31
C TRP A 175 -5.67 18.30 -4.79
N THR A 176 -6.54 18.72 -3.87
CA THR A 176 -7.67 19.61 -4.18
C THR A 176 -7.19 21.00 -4.61
N ALA A 177 -6.16 21.55 -3.96
CA ALA A 177 -5.56 22.82 -4.34
C ALA A 177 -4.92 22.79 -5.75
N LEU A 178 -4.47 21.61 -6.20
CA LEU A 178 -4.00 21.37 -7.56
C LEU A 178 -5.15 21.15 -8.57
N GLY A 179 -6.41 21.34 -8.17
CA GLY A 179 -7.60 21.16 -9.01
C GLY A 179 -8.03 19.69 -9.19
N GLY A 180 -7.52 18.80 -8.37
CA GLY A 180 -7.93 17.40 -8.32
C GLY A 180 -9.13 17.16 -7.41
N THR A 181 -9.72 15.98 -7.50
CA THR A 181 -10.82 15.51 -6.64
C THR A 181 -10.45 14.18 -6.02
N VAL A 182 -10.74 14.01 -4.73
CA VAL A 182 -10.68 12.73 -4.03
C VAL A 182 -12.10 12.26 -3.79
N GLN A 183 -12.38 11.01 -4.12
CA GLN A 183 -13.70 10.42 -3.94
C GLN A 183 -13.62 8.93 -3.57
N THR A 184 -14.75 8.34 -3.20
CA THR A 184 -14.89 6.89 -2.99
C THR A 184 -15.88 6.31 -3.99
N LEU A 185 -15.83 4.97 -4.16
CA LEU A 185 -16.90 4.27 -4.88
C LEU A 185 -18.20 4.29 -4.05
N PRO A 186 -19.37 4.14 -4.67
CA PRO A 186 -20.63 3.87 -3.97
C PRO A 186 -20.50 2.66 -3.03
N THR A 187 -21.18 2.70 -1.90
CA THR A 187 -21.11 1.66 -0.86
C THR A 187 -21.41 0.25 -1.40
N GLU A 188 -22.38 0.14 -2.31
CA GLU A 188 -22.70 -1.12 -2.98
C GLU A 188 -21.54 -1.65 -3.83
N ASP A 189 -20.87 -0.76 -4.58
CA ASP A 189 -19.71 -1.11 -5.40
C ASP A 189 -18.52 -1.51 -4.54
N LEU A 190 -18.29 -0.85 -3.39
CA LEU A 190 -17.27 -1.26 -2.42
C LEU A 190 -17.55 -2.64 -1.84
N ALA A 191 -18.80 -2.94 -1.49
CA ALA A 191 -19.19 -4.26 -0.99
C ALA A 191 -18.96 -5.36 -2.04
N ARG A 192 -19.32 -5.10 -3.29
CA ARG A 192 -19.07 -6.02 -4.41
C ARG A 192 -17.58 -6.19 -4.67
N MET A 193 -16.81 -5.11 -4.66
CA MET A 193 -15.36 -5.14 -4.80
C MET A 193 -14.73 -6.00 -3.71
N LYS A 194 -15.16 -5.85 -2.45
CA LYS A 194 -14.71 -6.71 -1.34
C LYS A 194 -14.93 -8.18 -1.65
N THR A 195 -16.14 -8.58 -2.04
CA THR A 195 -16.47 -9.96 -2.37
C THR A 195 -15.58 -10.50 -3.50
N LEU A 196 -15.30 -9.71 -4.53
CA LEU A 196 -14.43 -10.09 -5.64
C LEU A 196 -12.96 -10.28 -5.21
N LEU A 197 -12.48 -9.46 -4.28
CA LEU A 197 -11.07 -9.43 -3.88
C LEU A 197 -10.76 -10.34 -2.68
N ASP A 198 -11.74 -10.76 -1.89
CA ASP A 198 -11.52 -11.60 -0.71
C ASP A 198 -10.66 -12.86 -0.99
N PRO A 199 -10.84 -13.63 -2.10
CA PRO A 199 -10.03 -14.82 -2.36
C PRO A 199 -8.61 -14.51 -2.85
N VAL A 200 -8.31 -13.28 -3.28
CA VAL A 200 -7.04 -12.94 -3.94
C VAL A 200 -5.83 -13.16 -3.03
N GLY A 201 -5.96 -12.88 -1.74
CA GLY A 201 -4.88 -13.10 -0.77
C GLY A 201 -4.48 -14.58 -0.70
N ASP A 202 -5.44 -15.48 -0.59
CA ASP A 202 -5.21 -16.92 -0.52
C ASP A 202 -4.66 -17.47 -1.84
N GLU A 203 -5.23 -17.03 -2.96
CA GLU A 203 -4.77 -17.41 -4.30
C GLU A 203 -3.31 -16.97 -4.54
N ALA A 204 -2.96 -15.73 -4.19
CA ALA A 204 -1.63 -15.16 -4.42
C ALA A 204 -0.55 -15.70 -3.48
N THR A 205 -0.92 -16.20 -2.30
CA THR A 205 0.02 -16.77 -1.32
C THR A 205 0.14 -18.29 -1.42
N LYS A 206 -0.67 -18.92 -2.31
CA LYS A 206 -0.63 -20.36 -2.55
C LYS A 206 0.77 -20.80 -2.98
N GLY A 207 1.37 -21.71 -2.25
CA GLY A 207 2.75 -22.17 -2.49
C GLY A 207 3.85 -21.34 -1.82
N GLN A 208 3.48 -20.37 -1.00
CA GLN A 208 4.39 -19.56 -0.18
C GLN A 208 3.98 -19.65 1.31
N PRO A 209 4.26 -20.76 2.02
CA PRO A 209 3.72 -21.03 3.36
C PRO A 209 3.96 -19.87 4.35
N ALA A 210 5.20 -19.36 4.44
CA ALA A 210 5.52 -18.29 5.37
C ALA A 210 4.74 -16.99 5.10
N VAL A 211 4.43 -16.69 3.82
CA VAL A 211 3.62 -15.52 3.45
C VAL A 211 2.14 -15.77 3.75
N HIS A 212 1.68 -17.00 3.55
CA HIS A 212 0.32 -17.39 3.89
C HIS A 212 0.07 -17.35 5.41
N ASP A 213 0.99 -17.90 6.20
CA ASP A 213 0.92 -17.84 7.67
C ASP A 213 0.88 -16.39 8.16
N MET A 214 1.66 -15.50 7.53
CA MET A 214 1.62 -14.07 7.80
C MET A 214 0.25 -13.47 7.46
N LEU A 215 -0.35 -13.84 6.32
CA LEU A 215 -1.69 -13.38 5.93
C LEU A 215 -2.73 -13.76 6.98
N GLU A 216 -2.71 -15.01 7.47
CA GLU A 216 -3.64 -15.48 8.51
C GLU A 216 -3.43 -14.75 9.84
N MET A 217 -2.17 -14.48 10.22
CA MET A 217 -1.86 -13.70 11.41
C MET A 217 -2.41 -12.28 11.31
N VAL A 218 -2.24 -11.63 10.16
CA VAL A 218 -2.76 -10.26 9.91
C VAL A 218 -4.30 -10.27 9.92
N ARG A 219 -4.96 -11.27 9.32
CA ARG A 219 -6.42 -11.44 9.39
C ARG A 219 -6.92 -11.55 10.82
N ALA A 220 -6.27 -12.40 11.62
CA ALA A 220 -6.62 -12.59 13.02
C ALA A 220 -6.42 -11.32 13.86
N ALA A 221 -5.37 -10.55 13.60
CA ALA A 221 -5.11 -9.29 14.27
C ALA A 221 -6.10 -8.20 13.83
N ALA A 222 -6.41 -8.09 12.54
CA ALA A 222 -7.38 -7.14 12.00
C ALA A 222 -8.80 -7.36 12.53
N ALA A 223 -9.16 -8.62 12.80
CA ALA A 223 -10.47 -8.96 13.38
C ALA A 223 -10.62 -8.55 14.85
N LYS A 224 -9.50 -8.37 15.58
CA LYS A 224 -9.50 -7.97 17.02
C LYS A 224 -9.50 -6.44 17.18
N ASN A 225 -8.94 -5.72 16.24
CA ASN A 225 -8.84 -4.26 16.22
C ASN A 225 -10.03 -3.61 15.47
#